data_6d7529ece078090e4dc9a373781c70c0
#
_entry.id   6d7529ece078090e4dc9a373781c70c0
#
_cell.length_a   1.000
_cell.length_b   1.000
_cell.length_c   1.000
_cell.angle_alpha   90.00
_cell.angle_beta   90.00
_cell.angle_gamma   90.00
#
_symmetry.space_group_name_H-M   'P 1'
#
loop_
_entity.id
_entity.type
_entity.pdbx_description
1 polymer ?
#
loop_
_entity_poly.entity_id
_entity_poly.type
_entity_poly.pdbx_seq_one_letter_code
_entity_poly.pdbx_strand_id
1 'polypeptide(L)'
;MYALINKKYNNLVYGLKVMFSCMYAFCGYVILYGSCFTPWMDIVAFFPILIMAYDRMLETGKKMLYICMIALCFIINYYLSAMSLIYIFLICGIRMVVMQERKQWKETAWNVGIGTIAGIGLSAFVLVPVFAQLSSSQRGGASKGLLSQYAGWITSSIVTDGAMAALQRWMMLYGLAFVIAVIIMGIKIYKSDRKQLIYSVAMLVVALGPVLMEATNLMWHFGSYNGYTLRNGYLISFTLICVAAGMAEKMFADIPLKGAFYRRQTAVVAVIGAVYVMIYNILPINNEMLAMAFFIMIFAVMFAVYMFMLIRKKEFNCKSVILVIALELFIGAYALIGPPKFYTYEDYQIGDYVQYANDAADSLDIEESATDRIVNPDISLNANYPLILRRGALSSFTAALEDDTQSYAKRWGYSKYFLWLLDSGGTVFSNAVLHVTQAVNINELDSALYTLEKKEGDYSLYNTNYNLPFGFCVDSSFSKLDMTNVDWITYHNRMYKAMTGDKETFVTRIYPQAETAGNIKSMTINVGSRSAIYMNIADVKKPNADANASKLESSIHVYVNGEAVVVPTLGDVNNTAYFTDYNNNLLYLGIFEDEDVQIKIEYDKPKYMNQSKMTIGLLNMEKMDKLC
;
A
#
# COMPACT_ATOMS: atom_id res chain seq x y z
N MET A 1 5.35 -15.39 21.84
CA MET A 1 4.78 -14.64 23.01
C MET A 1 4.74 -15.47 24.30
N TYR A 2 4.19 -16.69 24.31
CA TYR A 2 4.11 -17.52 25.52
C TYR A 2 5.47 -17.75 26.20
N ALA A 3 6.51 -18.10 25.44
CA ALA A 3 7.85 -18.32 25.99
C ALA A 3 8.41 -17.09 26.71
N LEU A 4 8.19 -15.89 26.14
CA LEU A 4 8.60 -14.62 26.73
C LEU A 4 7.85 -14.36 28.05
N ILE A 5 6.53 -14.48 28.04
CA ILE A 5 5.69 -14.24 29.23
C ILE A 5 6.06 -15.27 30.31
N ASN A 6 6.22 -16.53 29.95
CA ASN A 6 6.56 -17.57 30.91
C ASN A 6 7.95 -17.37 31.54
N LYS A 7 8.95 -16.89 30.76
CA LYS A 7 10.28 -16.56 31.29
C LYS A 7 10.25 -15.32 32.18
N LYS A 8 9.51 -14.27 31.78
CA LYS A 8 9.57 -12.96 32.41
C LYS A 8 8.66 -12.81 33.63
N TYR A 9 7.55 -13.54 33.64
CA TYR A 9 6.50 -13.48 34.69
C TYR A 9 6.23 -14.88 35.23
N ASN A 10 7.22 -15.42 35.99
CA ASN A 10 7.22 -16.82 36.44
C ASN A 10 6.03 -17.14 37.37
N ASN A 11 5.62 -16.20 38.21
CA ASN A 11 4.56 -16.39 39.19
C ASN A 11 3.16 -16.12 38.60
N LEU A 12 3.08 -15.70 37.35
CA LEU A 12 1.77 -15.50 36.70
C LEU A 12 1.08 -16.85 36.48
N VAL A 13 -0.20 -16.90 36.74
CA VAL A 13 -1.03 -18.09 36.55
C VAL A 13 -0.96 -18.61 35.14
N TYR A 14 -0.78 -19.93 34.95
CA TYR A 14 -0.65 -20.59 33.65
C TYR A 14 -1.73 -20.16 32.65
N GLY A 15 -3.01 -20.17 33.05
CA GLY A 15 -4.12 -19.78 32.19
C GLY A 15 -3.99 -18.34 31.68
N LEU A 16 -3.53 -17.40 32.51
CA LEU A 16 -3.30 -16.02 32.09
C LEU A 16 -2.08 -15.89 31.15
N LYS A 17 -1.03 -16.68 31.34
CA LYS A 17 0.10 -16.74 30.41
C LYS A 17 -0.36 -17.13 29.00
N VAL A 18 -1.21 -18.16 28.92
CA VAL A 18 -1.79 -18.62 27.64
C VAL A 18 -2.67 -17.52 27.05
N MET A 19 -3.57 -16.94 27.84
CA MET A 19 -4.52 -15.92 27.34
C MET A 19 -3.84 -14.65 26.86
N PHE A 20 -2.86 -14.11 27.58
CA PHE A 20 -2.07 -12.98 27.10
C PHE A 20 -1.33 -13.30 25.78
N SER A 21 -0.92 -14.56 25.61
CA SER A 21 -0.29 -14.99 24.37
C SER A 21 -1.30 -15.07 23.22
N CYS A 22 -2.50 -15.58 23.48
CA CYS A 22 -3.60 -15.59 22.51
C CYS A 22 -4.05 -14.16 22.16
N MET A 23 -4.14 -13.26 23.15
CA MET A 23 -4.47 -11.85 22.90
C MET A 23 -3.44 -11.15 21.98
N TYR A 24 -2.17 -11.53 22.06
CA TYR A 24 -1.18 -11.04 21.11
C TYR A 24 -1.36 -11.65 19.71
N ALA A 25 -1.60 -12.95 19.63
CA ALA A 25 -1.75 -13.67 18.37
C ALA A 25 -3.03 -13.27 17.60
N PHE A 26 -4.07 -12.86 18.32
CA PHE A 26 -5.40 -12.47 17.78
C PHE A 26 -5.76 -11.02 18.10
N CYS A 27 -4.77 -10.15 18.30
CA CYS A 27 -5.05 -8.73 18.51
C CYS A 27 -5.56 -8.06 17.23
N GLY A 28 -6.18 -6.90 17.39
CA GLY A 28 -6.74 -6.14 16.28
C GLY A 28 -5.76 -5.90 15.12
N TYR A 29 -4.46 -5.70 15.42
CA TYR A 29 -3.43 -5.57 14.40
C TYR A 29 -3.30 -6.82 13.51
N VAL A 30 -3.21 -8.00 14.13
CA VAL A 30 -3.03 -9.27 13.40
C VAL A 30 -4.26 -9.58 12.55
N ILE A 31 -5.45 -9.39 13.12
CA ILE A 31 -6.70 -9.65 12.40
C ILE A 31 -6.88 -8.64 11.26
N LEU A 32 -6.62 -7.36 11.49
CA LEU A 32 -6.81 -6.30 10.51
C LEU A 32 -5.81 -6.38 9.35
N TYR A 33 -4.52 -6.56 9.66
CA TYR A 33 -3.46 -6.55 8.65
C TYR A 33 -3.02 -7.93 8.17
N GLY A 34 -3.35 -8.99 8.90
CA GLY A 34 -2.97 -10.35 8.52
C GLY A 34 -3.63 -10.83 7.23
N SER A 35 -4.86 -10.39 6.96
CA SER A 35 -5.56 -10.68 5.71
C SER A 35 -4.98 -9.93 4.50
N CYS A 36 -4.44 -8.72 4.72
CA CYS A 36 -3.95 -7.85 3.64
C CYS A 36 -2.45 -7.97 3.40
N PHE A 37 -1.68 -8.19 4.49
CA PHE A 37 -0.22 -8.13 4.48
C PHE A 37 0.41 -9.31 5.22
N THR A 38 0.23 -10.51 4.70
CA THR A 38 0.81 -11.73 5.26
C THR A 38 2.31 -11.60 5.59
N PRO A 39 3.18 -10.98 4.73
CA PRO A 39 4.61 -10.80 5.05
C PRO A 39 4.91 -9.91 6.27
N TRP A 40 3.92 -9.14 6.77
CA TRP A 40 4.11 -8.39 8.01
C TRP A 40 4.00 -9.29 9.23
N MET A 41 3.25 -10.37 9.13
CA MET A 41 3.01 -11.31 10.24
C MET A 41 4.28 -12.04 10.67
N ASP A 42 5.25 -12.20 9.78
CA ASP A 42 6.54 -12.78 10.12
C ASP A 42 7.26 -11.95 11.20
N ILE A 43 7.30 -10.63 11.04
CA ILE A 43 7.91 -9.74 12.04
C ILE A 43 7.12 -9.76 13.34
N VAL A 44 5.78 -9.78 13.28
CA VAL A 44 4.94 -9.90 14.47
C VAL A 44 5.25 -11.18 15.23
N ALA A 45 5.42 -12.31 14.54
CA ALA A 45 5.75 -13.58 15.15
C ALA A 45 7.18 -13.61 15.74
N PHE A 46 8.17 -13.04 15.05
CA PHE A 46 9.56 -13.00 15.50
C PHE A 46 9.86 -11.96 16.57
N PHE A 47 9.05 -10.91 16.67
CA PHE A 47 9.29 -9.80 17.60
C PHE A 47 9.42 -10.24 19.08
N PRO A 48 8.55 -11.09 19.64
CA PRO A 48 8.75 -11.60 21.01
C PRO A 48 10.09 -12.36 21.19
N ILE A 49 10.56 -13.06 20.15
CA ILE A 49 11.85 -13.79 20.18
C ILE A 49 13.00 -12.78 20.16
N LEU A 50 12.89 -11.71 19.35
CA LEU A 50 13.86 -10.63 19.33
C LEU A 50 13.99 -9.96 20.70
N ILE A 51 12.87 -9.71 21.39
CA ILE A 51 12.89 -9.16 22.77
C ILE A 51 13.51 -10.16 23.75
N MET A 52 13.25 -11.48 23.62
CA MET A 52 13.92 -12.49 24.44
C MET A 52 15.43 -12.51 24.19
N ALA A 53 15.87 -12.35 22.95
CA ALA A 53 17.28 -12.25 22.58
C ALA A 53 17.94 -10.98 23.16
N TYR A 54 17.24 -9.86 23.10
CA TYR A 54 17.63 -8.59 23.72
C TYR A 54 17.78 -8.72 25.25
N ASP A 55 16.77 -9.23 25.95
CA ASP A 55 16.82 -9.46 27.40
C ASP A 55 17.98 -10.41 27.77
N ARG A 56 18.16 -11.53 27.03
CA ARG A 56 19.28 -12.46 27.25
C ARG A 56 20.64 -11.79 27.07
N MET A 57 20.77 -10.94 26.06
CA MET A 57 22.01 -10.18 25.84
C MET A 57 22.34 -9.28 27.03
N LEU A 58 21.34 -8.59 27.57
CA LEU A 58 21.55 -7.72 28.74
C LEU A 58 21.84 -8.50 30.03
N GLU A 59 21.26 -9.70 30.19
CA GLU A 59 21.48 -10.57 31.36
C GLU A 59 22.82 -11.26 31.35
N THR A 60 23.31 -11.69 30.17
CA THR A 60 24.46 -12.59 30.04
C THR A 60 25.65 -12.02 29.29
N GLY A 61 25.49 -10.85 28.65
CA GLY A 61 26.50 -10.26 27.74
C GLY A 61 26.63 -10.98 26.39
N LYS A 62 25.93 -12.12 26.17
CA LYS A 62 26.02 -12.94 24.95
C LYS A 62 25.17 -12.35 23.84
N LYS A 63 25.80 -11.79 22.79
CA LYS A 63 25.17 -11.01 21.73
C LYS A 63 24.68 -11.83 20.53
N MET A 64 25.19 -13.04 20.34
CA MET A 64 25.01 -13.79 19.08
C MET A 64 23.54 -13.96 18.69
N LEU A 65 22.67 -14.39 19.62
CA LEU A 65 21.26 -14.56 19.33
C LEU A 65 20.59 -13.23 18.94
N TYR A 66 20.93 -12.13 19.61
CA TYR A 66 20.41 -10.80 19.28
C TYR A 66 20.84 -10.36 17.87
N ILE A 67 22.12 -10.53 17.54
CA ILE A 67 22.67 -10.24 16.20
C ILE A 67 21.94 -11.05 15.13
N CYS A 68 21.79 -12.36 15.32
CA CYS A 68 21.10 -13.23 14.36
C CYS A 68 19.61 -12.82 14.20
N MET A 69 18.93 -12.46 15.29
CA MET A 69 17.54 -12.04 15.22
C MET A 69 17.35 -10.69 14.54
N ILE A 70 18.25 -9.71 14.78
CA ILE A 70 18.24 -8.45 14.03
C ILE A 70 18.45 -8.72 12.54
N ALA A 71 19.48 -9.51 12.18
CA ALA A 71 19.74 -9.86 10.79
C ALA A 71 18.53 -10.52 10.12
N LEU A 72 17.96 -11.54 10.76
CA LEU A 72 16.78 -12.25 10.25
C LEU A 72 15.59 -11.31 10.02
N CYS A 73 15.27 -10.47 10.99
CA CYS A 73 14.18 -9.52 10.87
C CYS A 73 14.38 -8.55 9.68
N PHE A 74 15.60 -8.01 9.53
CA PHE A 74 15.89 -7.10 8.41
C PHE A 74 15.91 -7.79 7.04
N ILE A 75 16.29 -9.05 6.97
CA ILE A 75 16.20 -9.86 5.74
C ILE A 75 14.73 -10.08 5.34
N ILE A 76 13.86 -10.40 6.31
CA ILE A 76 12.45 -10.69 6.05
C ILE A 76 11.68 -9.42 5.68
N ASN A 77 11.79 -8.37 6.49
CA ASN A 77 11.06 -7.12 6.27
C ASN A 77 11.81 -5.93 6.90
N TYR A 78 12.57 -5.22 6.10
CA TYR A 78 13.39 -4.10 6.56
C TYR A 78 12.56 -2.98 7.23
N TYR A 79 11.34 -2.72 6.73
CA TYR A 79 10.52 -1.60 7.18
C TYR A 79 9.97 -1.79 8.60
N LEU A 80 9.32 -2.93 8.86
CA LEU A 80 8.83 -3.26 10.21
C LEU A 80 9.98 -3.54 11.17
N SER A 81 11.09 -4.07 10.67
CA SER A 81 12.30 -4.29 11.49
C SER A 81 12.92 -2.98 11.95
N ALA A 82 12.91 -1.94 11.11
CA ALA A 82 13.34 -0.61 11.52
C ALA A 82 12.44 -0.04 12.63
N MET A 83 11.12 -0.23 12.56
CA MET A 83 10.21 0.12 13.66
C MET A 83 10.50 -0.69 14.94
N SER A 84 10.74 -2.00 14.82
CA SER A 84 11.14 -2.85 15.94
C SER A 84 12.44 -2.36 16.58
N LEU A 85 13.38 -1.88 15.78
CA LEU A 85 14.65 -1.35 16.25
C LEU A 85 14.48 -0.01 16.98
N ILE A 86 13.67 0.91 16.46
CA ILE A 86 13.29 2.14 17.16
C ILE A 86 12.71 1.78 18.53
N TYR A 87 11.81 0.80 18.59
CA TYR A 87 11.24 0.34 19.85
C TYR A 87 12.32 -0.19 20.80
N ILE A 88 13.27 -1.00 20.34
CA ILE A 88 14.37 -1.51 21.15
C ILE A 88 15.21 -0.36 21.72
N PHE A 89 15.52 0.66 20.93
CA PHE A 89 16.26 1.83 21.44
C PHE A 89 15.46 2.62 22.48
N LEU A 90 14.16 2.78 22.29
CA LEU A 90 13.28 3.44 23.26
C LEU A 90 13.23 2.67 24.59
N ILE A 91 12.97 1.34 24.55
CA ILE A 91 12.95 0.53 25.78
C ILE A 91 14.30 0.47 26.45
N CYS A 92 15.40 0.43 25.68
CA CYS A 92 16.76 0.48 26.19
C CYS A 92 17.00 1.80 26.94
N GLY A 93 16.67 2.93 26.35
CA GLY A 93 16.81 4.27 26.98
C GLY A 93 15.96 4.39 28.26
N ILE A 94 14.70 4.00 28.20
CA ILE A 94 13.79 4.03 29.38
C ILE A 94 14.34 3.11 30.49
N ARG A 95 14.80 1.89 30.13
CA ARG A 95 15.39 0.95 31.10
C ARG A 95 16.65 1.51 31.75
N MET A 96 17.55 2.10 30.96
CA MET A 96 18.77 2.73 31.49
C MET A 96 18.42 3.83 32.49
N VAL A 97 17.53 4.75 32.12
CA VAL A 97 17.21 5.92 32.96
C VAL A 97 16.45 5.54 34.23
N VAL A 98 15.51 4.59 34.14
CA VAL A 98 14.59 4.31 35.25
C VAL A 98 15.06 3.14 36.10
N MET A 99 15.63 2.09 35.50
CA MET A 99 15.87 0.81 36.19
C MET A 99 17.33 0.55 36.51
N GLN A 100 18.28 1.13 35.74
CA GLN A 100 19.70 0.85 35.89
C GLN A 100 20.45 1.95 36.63
N GLU A 101 21.59 1.58 37.23
CA GLU A 101 22.55 2.54 37.73
C GLU A 101 23.38 3.10 36.57
N ARG A 102 23.81 4.37 36.69
CA ARG A 102 24.59 5.07 35.64
C ARG A 102 25.85 4.32 35.20
N LYS A 103 26.49 3.59 36.11
CA LYS A 103 27.68 2.77 35.78
C LYS A 103 27.42 1.68 34.73
N GLN A 104 26.19 1.19 34.63
CA GLN A 104 25.80 0.15 33.69
C GLN A 104 25.40 0.70 32.30
N TRP A 105 25.13 2.00 32.18
CA TRP A 105 24.62 2.60 30.94
C TRP A 105 25.55 2.43 29.77
N LYS A 106 26.87 2.64 29.99
CA LYS A 106 27.88 2.51 28.91
C LYS A 106 27.93 1.09 28.36
N GLU A 107 27.92 0.09 29.23
CA GLU A 107 27.93 -1.31 28.82
C GLU A 107 26.65 -1.71 28.09
N THR A 108 25.49 -1.32 28.61
CA THR A 108 24.19 -1.55 27.98
C THR A 108 24.12 -0.91 26.59
N ALA A 109 24.46 0.36 26.48
CA ALA A 109 24.45 1.07 25.20
C ALA A 109 25.44 0.46 24.20
N TRP A 110 26.64 0.06 24.66
CA TRP A 110 27.64 -0.61 23.83
C TRP A 110 27.16 -1.98 23.32
N ASN A 111 26.58 -2.79 24.18
CA ASN A 111 26.08 -4.12 23.82
C ASN A 111 24.94 -4.02 22.79
N VAL A 112 23.98 -3.12 23.00
CA VAL A 112 22.86 -2.90 22.07
C VAL A 112 23.39 -2.30 20.77
N GLY A 113 24.23 -1.27 20.82
CA GLY A 113 24.77 -0.62 19.64
C GLY A 113 25.56 -1.58 18.73
N ILE A 114 26.55 -2.26 19.29
CA ILE A 114 27.40 -3.15 18.49
C ILE A 114 26.63 -4.38 17.98
N GLY A 115 25.73 -4.93 18.82
CA GLY A 115 24.87 -6.04 18.40
C GLY A 115 23.94 -5.65 17.25
N THR A 116 23.38 -4.44 17.28
CA THR A 116 22.54 -3.92 16.21
C THR A 116 23.34 -3.67 14.94
N ILE A 117 24.51 -3.00 15.03
CA ILE A 117 25.37 -2.74 13.86
C ILE A 117 25.80 -4.05 13.20
N ALA A 118 26.21 -5.04 14.00
CA ALA A 118 26.58 -6.36 13.48
C ALA A 118 25.40 -7.08 12.81
N GLY A 119 24.21 -7.02 13.40
CA GLY A 119 23.00 -7.61 12.82
C GLY A 119 22.59 -6.97 11.50
N ILE A 120 22.60 -5.63 11.43
CA ILE A 120 22.34 -4.89 10.18
C ILE A 120 23.44 -5.19 9.16
N GLY A 121 24.71 -5.25 9.57
CA GLY A 121 25.80 -5.61 8.68
C GLY A 121 25.65 -7.00 8.06
N LEU A 122 25.19 -7.99 8.83
CA LEU A 122 24.89 -9.34 8.31
C LEU A 122 23.73 -9.35 7.29
N SER A 123 22.79 -8.41 7.37
CA SER A 123 21.68 -8.27 6.42
C SER A 123 22.00 -7.34 5.23
N ALA A 124 23.22 -6.80 5.16
CA ALA A 124 23.59 -5.79 4.16
C ALA A 124 23.43 -6.28 2.72
N PHE A 125 23.61 -7.56 2.45
CA PHE A 125 23.43 -8.15 1.12
C PHE A 125 21.99 -8.05 0.59
N VAL A 126 20.99 -7.89 1.47
CA VAL A 126 19.60 -7.58 1.11
C VAL A 126 19.35 -6.07 1.20
N LEU A 127 19.82 -5.42 2.27
CA LEU A 127 19.51 -4.01 2.53
C LEU A 127 20.14 -3.06 1.52
N VAL A 128 21.37 -3.31 1.08
CA VAL A 128 22.06 -2.42 0.12
C VAL A 128 21.31 -2.36 -1.21
N PRO A 129 20.94 -3.47 -1.87
CA PRO A 129 20.10 -3.44 -3.06
C PRO A 129 18.74 -2.76 -2.83
N VAL A 130 18.08 -3.06 -1.70
CA VAL A 130 16.78 -2.45 -1.36
C VAL A 130 16.89 -0.93 -1.22
N PHE A 131 17.90 -0.43 -0.53
CA PHE A 131 18.09 1.02 -0.39
C PHE A 131 18.52 1.68 -1.70
N ALA A 132 19.32 1.02 -2.52
CA ALA A 132 19.63 1.50 -3.87
C ALA A 132 18.35 1.66 -4.70
N GLN A 133 17.51 0.63 -4.72
CA GLN A 133 16.23 0.65 -5.43
C GLN A 133 15.27 1.73 -4.88
N LEU A 134 15.17 1.87 -3.55
CA LEU A 134 14.32 2.90 -2.94
C LEU A 134 14.81 4.32 -3.26
N SER A 135 16.13 4.53 -3.34
CA SER A 135 16.71 5.84 -3.64
C SER A 135 16.47 6.28 -5.09
N SER A 136 16.33 5.33 -6.01
CA SER A 136 15.99 5.57 -7.42
C SER A 136 14.50 5.68 -7.69
N SER A 137 13.65 5.36 -6.70
CA SER A 137 12.19 5.42 -6.82
C SER A 137 11.61 6.74 -6.31
N GLN A 138 10.38 7.07 -6.73
CA GLN A 138 9.63 8.24 -6.23
C GLN A 138 9.44 8.23 -4.71
N ARG A 139 9.52 7.08 -4.07
CA ARG A 139 9.46 6.97 -2.60
C ARG A 139 10.69 7.54 -1.91
N GLY A 140 11.86 7.50 -2.53
CA GLY A 140 13.09 8.10 -1.99
C GLY A 140 13.05 9.64 -1.91
N GLY A 141 12.27 10.29 -2.76
CA GLY A 141 12.08 11.75 -2.76
C GLY A 141 11.19 12.31 -1.66
N ALA A 142 10.37 11.47 -1.01
CA ALA A 142 9.41 11.88 0.02
C ALA A 142 10.06 12.33 1.34
N SER A 143 11.33 12.06 1.55
CA SER A 143 12.07 12.43 2.78
C SER A 143 12.53 13.90 2.84
N LYS A 144 12.31 14.66 1.78
CA LYS A 144 12.69 16.09 1.76
C LYS A 144 11.79 16.89 2.69
N GLY A 145 12.33 17.29 3.83
CA GLY A 145 11.64 18.14 4.80
C GLY A 145 11.13 17.45 6.06
N LEU A 146 11.71 16.30 6.42
CA LEU A 146 11.32 15.55 7.63
C LEU A 146 11.21 16.44 8.87
N LEU A 147 12.20 17.29 9.13
CA LEU A 147 12.22 18.20 10.28
C LEU A 147 11.12 19.27 10.19
N SER A 148 10.86 19.85 9.02
CA SER A 148 9.79 20.84 8.85
C SER A 148 8.41 20.21 8.98
N GLN A 149 8.25 18.99 8.53
CA GLN A 149 7.02 18.23 8.71
C GLN A 149 6.78 17.93 10.19
N TYR A 150 7.78 17.46 10.94
CA TYR A 150 7.65 17.21 12.38
C TYR A 150 7.31 18.48 13.17
N ALA A 151 7.92 19.62 12.86
CA ALA A 151 7.60 20.89 13.51
C ALA A 151 6.15 21.34 13.30
N GLY A 152 5.60 21.15 12.08
CA GLY A 152 4.20 21.43 11.79
C GLY A 152 3.22 20.49 12.51
N TRP A 153 3.59 19.24 12.76
CA TRP A 153 2.71 18.25 13.39
C TRP A 153 2.58 18.34 14.90
N ILE A 154 3.56 18.89 15.59
CA ILE A 154 3.44 19.18 17.03
C ILE A 154 2.25 20.11 17.31
N THR A 155 1.88 20.92 16.34
CA THR A 155 0.76 21.86 16.44
C THR A 155 -0.57 21.32 15.87
N SER A 156 -0.56 20.19 15.17
CA SER A 156 -1.78 19.59 14.63
C SER A 156 -2.59 18.86 15.71
N SER A 157 -3.89 19.07 15.69
CA SER A 157 -4.82 18.54 16.67
C SER A 157 -4.89 17.00 16.66
N ILE A 158 -5.30 16.46 17.79
CA ILE A 158 -5.33 15.03 18.15
C ILE A 158 -6.10 14.12 17.17
N VAL A 159 -6.97 14.66 16.32
CA VAL A 159 -7.75 13.87 15.35
C VAL A 159 -8.11 14.75 14.15
N THR A 160 -7.27 14.76 13.14
CA THR A 160 -7.59 15.43 11.86
C THR A 160 -7.96 14.45 10.74
N ASP A 161 -7.83 13.15 11.00
CA ASP A 161 -8.11 12.13 10.01
C ASP A 161 -9.62 11.84 9.95
N GLY A 162 -10.11 11.44 8.76
CA GLY A 162 -11.50 11.03 8.60
C GLY A 162 -11.90 9.85 9.50
N ALA A 163 -13.20 9.58 9.60
CA ALA A 163 -13.76 8.57 10.48
C ALA A 163 -13.13 7.18 10.30
N MET A 164 -12.70 6.83 9.08
CA MET A 164 -12.03 5.56 8.78
C MET A 164 -10.66 5.44 9.46
N ALA A 165 -9.83 6.47 9.41
CA ALA A 165 -8.52 6.43 10.06
C ALA A 165 -8.65 6.38 11.59
N ALA A 166 -9.64 7.09 12.15
CA ALA A 166 -9.98 7.00 13.57
C ALA A 166 -10.43 5.58 13.95
N LEU A 167 -11.28 4.96 13.14
CA LEU A 167 -11.73 3.59 13.33
C LEU A 167 -10.54 2.61 13.33
N GLN A 168 -9.64 2.70 12.35
CA GLN A 168 -8.45 1.86 12.28
C GLN A 168 -7.58 1.97 13.54
N ARG A 169 -7.44 3.16 14.11
CA ARG A 169 -6.69 3.38 15.36
C ARG A 169 -7.33 2.68 16.56
N TRP A 170 -8.65 2.79 16.69
CA TRP A 170 -9.37 2.12 17.76
C TRP A 170 -9.37 0.61 17.61
N MET A 171 -9.43 0.10 16.38
CA MET A 171 -9.32 -1.33 16.08
C MET A 171 -7.99 -1.94 16.53
N MET A 172 -6.90 -1.16 16.61
CA MET A 172 -5.62 -1.65 17.16
C MET A 172 -5.72 -2.04 18.64
N LEU A 173 -6.66 -1.48 19.38
CA LEU A 173 -6.90 -1.80 20.78
C LEU A 173 -7.89 -2.96 20.97
N TYR A 174 -8.42 -3.50 19.89
CA TYR A 174 -9.39 -4.57 19.94
C TYR A 174 -8.78 -5.87 20.49
N GLY A 175 -9.57 -6.62 21.28
CA GLY A 175 -9.10 -7.80 22.00
C GLY A 175 -8.21 -7.48 23.21
N LEU A 176 -8.09 -6.19 23.59
CA LEU A 176 -7.24 -5.72 24.70
C LEU A 176 -8.04 -5.10 25.86
N ALA A 177 -9.37 -5.23 25.90
CA ALA A 177 -10.18 -4.63 26.96
C ALA A 177 -9.79 -5.17 28.35
N PHE A 178 -9.52 -6.48 28.47
CA PHE A 178 -8.99 -7.09 29.70
C PHE A 178 -7.62 -6.50 30.07
N VAL A 179 -6.73 -6.35 29.11
CA VAL A 179 -5.38 -5.79 29.30
C VAL A 179 -5.47 -4.38 29.88
N ILE A 180 -6.34 -3.54 29.31
CA ILE A 180 -6.55 -2.16 29.77
C ILE A 180 -7.15 -2.13 31.18
N ALA A 181 -8.12 -3.00 31.47
CA ALA A 181 -8.70 -3.12 32.80
C ALA A 181 -7.66 -3.53 33.86
N VAL A 182 -6.78 -4.49 33.53
CA VAL A 182 -5.67 -4.91 34.41
C VAL A 182 -4.68 -3.77 34.63
N ILE A 183 -4.34 -2.99 33.60
CA ILE A 183 -3.43 -1.84 33.72
C ILE A 183 -4.02 -0.80 34.66
N ILE A 184 -5.29 -0.41 34.49
CA ILE A 184 -5.96 0.60 35.32
C ILE A 184 -5.99 0.16 36.79
N MET A 185 -6.35 -1.10 37.05
CA MET A 185 -6.38 -1.64 38.42
C MET A 185 -4.97 -1.82 38.99
N GLY A 186 -4.00 -2.19 38.15
CA GLY A 186 -2.60 -2.46 38.53
C GLY A 186 -1.80 -1.22 38.91
N ILE A 187 -2.16 -0.04 38.39
CA ILE A 187 -1.50 1.24 38.73
C ILE A 187 -1.50 1.45 40.26
N LYS A 188 -2.57 1.11 40.95
CA LYS A 188 -2.65 1.22 42.42
C LYS A 188 -1.64 0.33 43.14
N ILE A 189 -1.35 -0.86 42.57
CA ILE A 189 -0.41 -1.83 43.15
C ILE A 189 1.04 -1.35 42.95
N TYR A 190 1.33 -0.79 41.81
CA TYR A 190 2.68 -0.27 41.50
C TYR A 190 3.03 1.04 42.22
N LYS A 191 2.10 1.70 42.90
CA LYS A 191 2.41 2.88 43.74
C LYS A 191 3.48 2.61 44.80
N SER A 192 3.57 1.37 45.30
CA SER A 192 4.62 0.95 46.26
C SER A 192 6.00 0.76 45.59
N ASP A 193 6.07 0.56 44.28
CA ASP A 193 7.30 0.38 43.50
C ASP A 193 7.40 1.50 42.47
N ARG A 194 7.92 2.64 42.90
CA ARG A 194 7.99 3.87 42.08
C ARG A 194 8.75 3.69 40.77
N LYS A 195 9.85 2.91 40.79
CA LYS A 195 10.64 2.68 39.57
C LYS A 195 9.85 1.88 38.54
N GLN A 196 9.20 0.81 38.98
CA GLN A 196 8.38 -0.02 38.10
C GLN A 196 7.16 0.74 37.58
N LEU A 197 6.56 1.62 38.41
CA LEU A 197 5.46 2.47 37.96
C LEU A 197 5.91 3.44 36.87
N ILE A 198 7.02 4.15 37.07
CA ILE A 198 7.57 5.10 36.08
C ILE A 198 7.92 4.37 34.80
N TYR A 199 8.56 3.21 34.89
CA TYR A 199 8.88 2.37 33.72
C TYR A 199 7.61 2.00 32.94
N SER A 200 6.60 1.50 33.64
CA SER A 200 5.33 1.10 33.02
C SER A 200 4.60 2.28 32.37
N VAL A 201 4.56 3.45 33.03
CA VAL A 201 3.95 4.66 32.47
C VAL A 201 4.72 5.14 31.22
N ALA A 202 6.04 5.15 31.25
CA ALA A 202 6.84 5.50 30.09
C ALA A 202 6.59 4.55 28.90
N MET A 203 6.49 3.25 29.18
CA MET A 203 6.14 2.26 28.16
C MET A 203 4.73 2.47 27.59
N LEU A 204 3.76 2.84 28.44
CA LEU A 204 2.41 3.17 27.99
C LEU A 204 2.37 4.42 27.11
N VAL A 205 3.18 5.43 27.42
CA VAL A 205 3.31 6.64 26.59
C VAL A 205 3.87 6.28 25.20
N VAL A 206 4.89 5.43 25.13
CA VAL A 206 5.45 4.95 23.86
C VAL A 206 4.41 4.17 23.05
N ALA A 207 3.61 3.31 23.71
CA ALA A 207 2.61 2.49 23.05
C ALA A 207 1.38 3.30 22.58
N LEU A 208 0.85 4.16 23.44
CA LEU A 208 -0.40 4.88 23.17
C LEU A 208 -0.20 6.19 22.41
N GLY A 209 1.02 6.74 22.41
CA GLY A 209 1.34 7.96 21.68
C GLY A 209 0.88 7.93 20.21
N PRO A 210 1.24 6.90 19.42
CA PRO A 210 0.80 6.78 18.02
C PRO A 210 -0.72 6.64 17.84
N VAL A 211 -1.42 6.06 18.82
CA VAL A 211 -2.88 5.92 18.78
C VAL A 211 -3.56 7.28 19.02
N LEU A 212 -3.02 8.07 19.94
CA LEU A 212 -3.63 9.32 20.38
C LEU A 212 -3.21 10.53 19.55
N MET A 213 -2.02 10.49 18.93
CA MET A 213 -1.44 11.64 18.22
C MET A 213 -0.84 11.22 16.88
N GLU A 214 -1.34 11.81 15.80
CA GLU A 214 -0.83 11.55 14.45
C GLU A 214 0.67 11.88 14.32
N ALA A 215 1.13 12.96 14.93
CA ALA A 215 2.54 13.33 14.90
C ALA A 215 3.45 12.17 15.36
N THR A 216 3.07 11.48 16.43
CA THR A 216 3.85 10.33 16.93
C THR A 216 3.70 9.11 16.04
N ASN A 217 2.54 8.88 15.41
CA ASN A 217 2.36 7.84 14.41
C ASN A 217 3.28 8.08 13.21
N LEU A 218 3.34 9.30 12.69
CA LEU A 218 4.22 9.69 11.59
C LEU A 218 5.71 9.52 11.92
N MET A 219 6.12 9.76 13.16
CA MET A 219 7.50 9.49 13.61
C MET A 219 7.90 8.03 13.43
N TRP A 220 7.00 7.09 13.73
CA TRP A 220 7.23 5.67 13.48
C TRP A 220 7.35 5.31 12.00
N HIS A 221 6.75 6.13 11.13
CA HIS A 221 6.73 5.96 9.68
C HIS A 221 7.79 6.79 8.95
N PHE A 222 8.82 7.28 9.66
CA PHE A 222 9.89 8.12 9.10
C PHE A 222 9.39 9.38 8.41
N GLY A 223 8.24 9.89 8.84
CA GLY A 223 7.70 11.16 8.41
C GLY A 223 6.56 11.11 7.41
N SER A 224 6.33 9.99 6.76
CA SER A 224 5.20 9.84 5.84
C SER A 224 4.78 8.39 5.67
N TYR A 225 3.49 8.17 5.41
CA TYR A 225 2.96 6.88 4.97
C TYR A 225 1.80 7.13 4.00
N ASN A 226 1.54 6.16 3.15
CA ASN A 226 0.38 6.16 2.28
C ASN A 226 -0.48 4.94 2.60
N GLY A 227 -1.76 5.16 2.94
CA GLY A 227 -2.66 4.12 3.42
C GLY A 227 -2.16 3.45 4.72
N TYR A 228 -2.93 2.57 5.31
CA TYR A 228 -2.55 1.69 6.43
C TYR A 228 -1.83 2.39 7.58
N THR A 229 -2.60 3.09 8.41
CA THR A 229 -2.09 3.77 9.62
C THR A 229 -1.63 2.75 10.67
N LEU A 230 -0.80 3.19 11.62
CA LEU A 230 -0.35 2.38 12.76
C LEU A 230 0.28 1.02 12.35
N ARG A 231 1.17 1.02 11.36
CA ARG A 231 1.92 -0.21 11.00
C ARG A 231 2.79 -0.74 12.14
N ASN A 232 3.01 0.08 13.18
CA ASN A 232 3.64 -0.29 14.45
C ASN A 232 2.66 -0.85 15.49
N GLY A 233 1.40 -1.12 15.13
CA GLY A 233 0.34 -1.55 16.06
C GLY A 233 0.64 -2.85 16.82
N TYR A 234 1.45 -3.76 16.25
CA TYR A 234 1.91 -4.95 16.96
C TYR A 234 2.80 -4.62 18.17
N LEU A 235 3.59 -3.54 18.10
CA LEU A 235 4.39 -3.04 19.22
C LEU A 235 3.50 -2.46 20.33
N ILE A 236 2.39 -1.84 19.93
CA ILE A 236 1.38 -1.32 20.87
C ILE A 236 0.78 -2.47 21.65
N SER A 237 0.23 -3.47 20.95
CA SER A 237 -0.37 -4.66 21.56
C SER A 237 0.63 -5.41 22.45
N PHE A 238 1.86 -5.60 21.96
CA PHE A 238 2.94 -6.23 22.71
C PHE A 238 3.23 -5.50 24.02
N THR A 239 3.37 -4.18 23.97
CA THR A 239 3.72 -3.37 25.13
C THR A 239 2.61 -3.39 26.18
N LEU A 240 1.35 -3.18 25.74
CA LEU A 240 0.20 -3.21 26.63
C LEU A 240 0.08 -4.57 27.35
N ILE A 241 0.24 -5.67 26.61
CA ILE A 241 0.19 -7.02 27.16
C ILE A 241 1.34 -7.27 28.15
N CYS A 242 2.57 -6.84 27.85
CA CYS A 242 3.70 -7.00 28.78
C CYS A 242 3.52 -6.20 30.07
N VAL A 243 3.04 -4.96 29.97
CA VAL A 243 2.74 -4.14 31.16
C VAL A 243 1.63 -4.78 32.00
N ALA A 244 0.54 -5.22 31.34
CA ALA A 244 -0.56 -5.90 32.03
C ALA A 244 -0.14 -7.22 32.68
N ALA A 245 0.68 -8.03 32.00
CA ALA A 245 1.19 -9.30 32.55
C ALA A 245 2.00 -9.09 33.83
N GLY A 246 2.88 -8.05 33.86
CA GLY A 246 3.63 -7.72 35.06
C GLY A 246 2.74 -7.20 36.19
N MET A 247 1.69 -6.43 35.89
CA MET A 247 0.71 -6.00 36.88
C MET A 247 -0.15 -7.15 37.36
N ALA A 248 -0.59 -8.04 36.46
CA ALA A 248 -1.38 -9.23 36.80
C ALA A 248 -0.60 -10.20 37.70
N GLU A 249 0.70 -10.41 37.45
CA GLU A 249 1.56 -11.24 38.27
C GLU A 249 1.52 -10.80 39.74
N LYS A 250 1.68 -9.50 40.01
CA LYS A 250 1.58 -8.95 41.37
C LYS A 250 0.14 -8.90 41.90
N MET A 251 -0.83 -8.65 41.02
CA MET A 251 -2.24 -8.54 41.39
C MET A 251 -2.83 -9.86 41.87
N PHE A 252 -2.39 -10.97 41.27
CA PHE A 252 -2.95 -12.31 41.50
C PHE A 252 -2.02 -13.23 42.28
N ALA A 253 -0.88 -12.74 42.82
CA ALA A 253 0.08 -13.53 43.56
C ALA A 253 -0.54 -14.23 44.78
N ASP A 254 -1.46 -13.56 45.51
CA ASP A 254 -2.04 -14.03 46.75
C ASP A 254 -3.50 -14.47 46.63
N ILE A 255 -4.02 -14.62 45.39
CA ILE A 255 -5.45 -14.95 45.21
C ILE A 255 -5.60 -16.45 44.97
N PRO A 256 -6.43 -17.14 45.81
CA PRO A 256 -6.76 -18.53 45.55
C PRO A 256 -7.55 -18.65 44.25
N LEU A 257 -7.07 -19.46 43.33
CA LEU A 257 -7.62 -19.63 41.96
C LEU A 257 -8.96 -20.37 41.91
N LYS A 258 -9.57 -20.70 43.07
CA LYS A 258 -10.85 -21.39 43.21
C LYS A 258 -11.93 -20.40 43.59
N GLY A 259 -12.33 -19.57 42.66
CA GLY A 259 -13.51 -18.69 42.84
C GLY A 259 -14.77 -19.28 42.21
N ALA A 260 -15.92 -18.68 42.53
CA ALA A 260 -17.17 -19.03 41.88
C ALA A 260 -17.11 -18.76 40.36
N PHE A 261 -17.68 -19.67 39.57
CA PHE A 261 -17.76 -19.46 38.12
C PHE A 261 -18.80 -18.39 37.80
N TYR A 262 -18.43 -17.34 37.12
CA TYR A 262 -19.30 -16.21 36.77
C TYR A 262 -20.23 -16.55 35.58
N ARG A 263 -21.11 -17.56 35.78
CA ARG A 263 -22.03 -18.01 34.71
C ARG A 263 -22.89 -16.88 34.18
N ARG A 264 -23.38 -15.99 35.03
CA ARG A 264 -24.22 -14.87 34.62
C ARG A 264 -23.46 -13.87 33.75
N GLN A 265 -22.24 -13.48 34.13
CA GLN A 265 -21.41 -12.55 33.40
C GLN A 265 -21.00 -13.14 32.05
N THR A 266 -20.61 -14.41 32.01
CA THR A 266 -20.29 -15.12 30.77
C THR A 266 -21.51 -15.22 29.86
N ALA A 267 -22.70 -15.54 30.42
CA ALA A 267 -23.94 -15.57 29.64
C ALA A 267 -24.32 -14.18 29.09
N VAL A 268 -24.16 -13.11 29.88
CA VAL A 268 -24.41 -11.74 29.44
C VAL A 268 -23.48 -11.39 28.26
N VAL A 269 -22.18 -11.69 28.36
CA VAL A 269 -21.24 -11.42 27.28
C VAL A 269 -21.57 -12.24 26.03
N ALA A 270 -21.93 -13.53 26.21
CA ALA A 270 -22.33 -14.38 25.08
C ALA A 270 -23.60 -13.87 24.38
N VAL A 271 -24.60 -13.42 25.16
CA VAL A 271 -25.85 -12.83 24.65
C VAL A 271 -25.55 -11.53 23.91
N ILE A 272 -24.73 -10.64 24.50
CA ILE A 272 -24.34 -9.38 23.85
C ILE A 272 -23.57 -9.67 22.55
N GLY A 273 -22.66 -10.64 22.56
CA GLY A 273 -21.94 -11.06 21.36
C GLY A 273 -22.87 -11.62 20.28
N ALA A 274 -23.84 -12.47 20.66
CA ALA A 274 -24.82 -13.01 19.73
C ALA A 274 -25.72 -11.91 19.14
N VAL A 275 -26.19 -10.99 19.98
CA VAL A 275 -26.99 -9.82 19.55
C VAL A 275 -26.16 -8.93 18.61
N TYR A 276 -24.89 -8.72 18.92
CA TYR A 276 -24.00 -7.96 18.05
C TYR A 276 -23.84 -8.62 16.66
N VAL A 277 -23.52 -9.91 16.64
CA VAL A 277 -23.39 -10.67 15.38
C VAL A 277 -24.70 -10.62 14.58
N MET A 278 -25.85 -10.75 15.26
CA MET A 278 -27.15 -10.66 14.62
C MET A 278 -27.41 -9.27 14.03
N ILE A 279 -27.18 -8.20 14.82
CA ILE A 279 -27.36 -6.81 14.36
C ILE A 279 -26.40 -6.51 13.21
N TYR A 280 -25.16 -6.94 13.32
CA TYR A 280 -24.14 -6.74 12.29
C TYR A 280 -24.50 -7.36 10.94
N ASN A 281 -25.18 -8.51 10.95
CA ASN A 281 -25.64 -9.17 9.72
C ASN A 281 -26.96 -8.62 9.16
N ILE A 282 -27.83 -8.08 10.01
CA ILE A 282 -29.17 -7.59 9.60
C ILE A 282 -29.12 -6.13 9.13
N LEU A 283 -28.36 -5.29 9.83
CA LEU A 283 -28.27 -3.87 9.47
C LEU A 283 -27.23 -3.67 8.35
N PRO A 284 -27.59 -2.97 7.26
CA PRO A 284 -26.62 -2.50 6.30
C PRO A 284 -25.77 -1.39 6.98
N ILE A 285 -24.70 -1.79 7.65
CA ILE A 285 -23.76 -0.85 8.28
C ILE A 285 -22.86 -0.31 7.16
N ASN A 286 -23.42 0.50 6.29
CA ASN A 286 -22.70 1.18 5.21
C ASN A 286 -22.06 2.50 5.67
N ASN A 287 -22.19 2.82 6.98
CA ASN A 287 -21.69 4.06 7.54
C ASN A 287 -20.58 3.76 8.54
N GLU A 288 -19.38 4.25 8.25
CA GLU A 288 -18.18 4.12 9.07
C GLU A 288 -18.39 4.62 10.52
N MET A 289 -19.18 5.68 10.70
CA MET A 289 -19.47 6.22 12.03
C MET A 289 -20.32 5.26 12.87
N LEU A 290 -21.30 4.61 12.26
CA LEU A 290 -22.14 3.61 12.94
C LEU A 290 -21.31 2.41 13.37
N ALA A 291 -20.44 1.98 12.50
CA ALA A 291 -19.50 0.91 12.78
C ALA A 291 -18.56 1.23 13.94
N MET A 292 -18.00 2.43 13.95
CA MET A 292 -17.17 2.90 15.05
C MET A 292 -17.95 2.97 16.36
N ALA A 293 -19.19 3.44 16.33
CA ALA A 293 -20.04 3.48 17.51
C ALA A 293 -20.31 2.08 18.08
N PHE A 294 -20.62 1.10 17.23
CA PHE A 294 -20.78 -0.29 17.65
C PHE A 294 -19.51 -0.88 18.25
N PHE A 295 -18.38 -0.63 17.63
CA PHE A 295 -17.08 -1.08 18.11
C PHE A 295 -16.76 -0.52 19.51
N ILE A 296 -16.94 0.79 19.69
CA ILE A 296 -16.74 1.47 20.98
C ILE A 296 -17.70 0.91 22.05
N MET A 297 -18.95 0.68 21.68
CA MET A 297 -19.96 0.12 22.59
C MET A 297 -19.53 -1.27 23.10
N ILE A 298 -19.11 -2.17 22.20
CA ILE A 298 -18.67 -3.51 22.60
C ILE A 298 -17.44 -3.42 23.50
N PHE A 299 -16.46 -2.63 23.11
CA PHE A 299 -15.26 -2.43 23.91
C PHE A 299 -15.62 -1.92 25.31
N ALA A 300 -16.53 -0.95 25.42
CA ALA A 300 -16.99 -0.42 26.71
C ALA A 300 -17.70 -1.48 27.57
N VAL A 301 -18.55 -2.31 26.96
CA VAL A 301 -19.25 -3.40 27.67
C VAL A 301 -18.25 -4.45 28.15
N MET A 302 -17.32 -4.89 27.30
CA MET A 302 -16.29 -5.86 27.68
C MET A 302 -15.40 -5.30 28.78
N PHE A 303 -14.98 -4.06 28.67
CA PHE A 303 -14.21 -3.36 29.69
C PHE A 303 -14.95 -3.30 31.03
N ALA A 304 -16.24 -2.94 31.02
CA ALA A 304 -17.08 -2.91 32.24
C ALA A 304 -17.21 -4.29 32.90
N VAL A 305 -17.37 -5.35 32.10
CA VAL A 305 -17.39 -6.73 32.60
C VAL A 305 -16.07 -7.10 33.29
N TYR A 306 -14.94 -6.79 32.64
CA TYR A 306 -13.62 -7.06 33.24
C TYR A 306 -13.38 -6.24 34.51
N MET A 307 -13.72 -4.96 34.51
CA MET A 307 -13.61 -4.13 35.70
C MET A 307 -14.44 -4.70 36.86
N PHE A 308 -15.66 -5.14 36.58
CA PHE A 308 -16.51 -5.79 37.59
C PHE A 308 -15.86 -7.07 38.14
N MET A 309 -15.32 -7.93 37.26
CA MET A 309 -14.64 -9.16 37.66
C MET A 309 -13.37 -8.88 38.48
N LEU A 310 -12.59 -7.85 38.12
CA LEU A 310 -11.38 -7.45 38.83
C LEU A 310 -11.63 -6.77 40.17
N ILE A 311 -12.72 -6.01 40.31
CA ILE A 311 -13.12 -5.40 41.60
C ILE A 311 -13.49 -6.48 42.64
N ARG A 312 -14.14 -7.55 42.21
CA ARG A 312 -14.51 -8.69 43.06
C ARG A 312 -13.37 -9.71 43.23
N LYS A 313 -12.16 -9.25 43.53
CA LYS A 313 -10.94 -10.06 43.61
C LYS A 313 -11.06 -11.38 44.40
N LYS A 314 -11.78 -11.39 45.54
CA LYS A 314 -11.92 -12.57 46.40
C LYS A 314 -12.64 -13.74 45.72
N GLU A 315 -13.38 -13.45 44.64
CA GLU A 315 -14.18 -14.41 43.89
C GLU A 315 -13.58 -14.64 42.49
N PHE A 316 -12.37 -14.18 42.25
CA PHE A 316 -11.75 -14.25 40.92
C PHE A 316 -11.62 -15.69 40.43
N ASN A 317 -12.21 -15.97 39.26
CA ASN A 317 -12.15 -17.28 38.64
C ASN A 317 -11.46 -17.16 37.27
N CYS A 318 -10.27 -17.71 37.18
CA CYS A 318 -9.46 -17.67 35.95
C CYS A 318 -10.18 -18.28 34.75
N LYS A 319 -10.98 -19.37 34.94
CA LYS A 319 -11.72 -20.02 33.85
C LYS A 319 -12.80 -19.10 33.25
N SER A 320 -13.49 -18.34 34.10
CA SER A 320 -14.49 -17.38 33.63
C SER A 320 -13.85 -16.24 32.84
N VAL A 321 -12.71 -15.72 33.31
CA VAL A 321 -11.98 -14.67 32.62
C VAL A 321 -11.48 -15.16 31.27
N ILE A 322 -10.91 -16.38 31.21
CA ILE A 322 -10.46 -17.01 29.98
C ILE A 322 -11.61 -17.13 28.97
N LEU A 323 -12.77 -17.58 29.40
CA LEU A 323 -13.93 -17.73 28.53
C LEU A 323 -14.43 -16.39 28.00
N VAL A 324 -14.47 -15.36 28.86
CA VAL A 324 -14.86 -14.00 28.43
C VAL A 324 -13.85 -13.42 27.42
N ILE A 325 -12.53 -13.62 27.63
CA ILE A 325 -11.50 -13.22 26.67
C ILE A 325 -11.65 -13.97 25.33
N ALA A 326 -11.91 -15.28 25.38
CA ALA A 326 -12.12 -16.06 24.17
C ALA A 326 -13.34 -15.55 23.37
N LEU A 327 -14.43 -15.20 24.07
CA LEU A 327 -15.60 -14.58 23.45
C LEU A 327 -15.29 -13.19 22.88
N GLU A 328 -14.52 -12.36 23.60
CA GLU A 328 -14.07 -11.06 23.08
C GLU A 328 -13.29 -11.20 21.79
N LEU A 329 -12.28 -12.09 21.78
CA LEU A 329 -11.46 -12.34 20.59
C LEU A 329 -12.29 -12.89 19.42
N PHE A 330 -13.24 -13.79 19.70
CA PHE A 330 -14.14 -14.33 18.68
C PHE A 330 -15.06 -13.27 18.08
N ILE A 331 -15.73 -12.48 18.93
CA ILE A 331 -16.61 -11.40 18.48
C ILE A 331 -15.85 -10.40 17.64
N GLY A 332 -14.62 -10.08 18.02
CA GLY A 332 -13.79 -9.16 17.29
C GLY A 332 -13.26 -9.69 15.97
N ALA A 333 -12.81 -10.92 15.97
CA ALA A 333 -12.41 -11.55 14.74
C ALA A 333 -13.59 -11.55 13.76
N TYR A 334 -14.78 -11.92 14.22
CA TYR A 334 -16.00 -11.91 13.41
C TYR A 334 -16.34 -10.50 12.91
N ALA A 335 -16.21 -9.47 13.75
CA ALA A 335 -16.48 -8.08 13.37
C ALA A 335 -15.48 -7.53 12.36
N LEU A 336 -14.21 -7.97 12.42
CA LEU A 336 -13.15 -7.49 11.55
C LEU A 336 -13.01 -8.29 10.25
N ILE A 337 -13.26 -9.60 10.29
CA ILE A 337 -13.14 -10.51 9.14
C ILE A 337 -14.50 -10.82 8.51
N GLY A 338 -15.60 -10.61 9.26
CA GLY A 338 -16.97 -10.85 8.79
C GLY A 338 -17.30 -10.08 7.53
N PRO A 339 -18.48 -10.30 6.90
CA PRO A 339 -18.78 -9.79 5.58
C PRO A 339 -18.35 -8.34 5.46
N PRO A 340 -17.56 -7.99 4.43
CA PRO A 340 -16.66 -6.83 4.42
C PRO A 340 -17.43 -5.53 4.35
N LYS A 341 -17.88 -5.06 5.52
CA LYS A 341 -18.56 -3.77 5.63
C LYS A 341 -17.60 -2.62 5.95
N PHE A 342 -16.33 -2.93 6.27
CA PHE A 342 -15.31 -1.92 6.63
C PHE A 342 -14.15 -1.83 5.67
N TYR A 343 -13.73 -2.93 5.14
CA TYR A 343 -12.91 -3.02 3.96
C TYR A 343 -13.78 -3.72 2.97
N THR A 344 -14.46 -2.96 2.16
CA THR A 344 -15.11 -3.48 0.99
C THR A 344 -14.00 -3.93 0.04
N TYR A 345 -13.48 -5.11 0.30
CA TYR A 345 -12.75 -5.87 -0.70
C TYR A 345 -13.62 -6.18 -1.91
N GLU A 346 -14.93 -5.90 -1.84
CA GLU A 346 -15.79 -5.81 -3.00
C GLU A 346 -15.26 -4.79 -4.01
N ASP A 347 -14.62 -3.71 -3.54
CA ASP A 347 -13.94 -2.75 -4.42
C ASP A 347 -12.50 -3.17 -4.79
N TYR A 348 -11.94 -4.20 -4.16
CA TYR A 348 -10.65 -4.80 -4.46
C TYR A 348 -10.81 -6.30 -4.65
N GLN A 349 -11.62 -6.69 -5.61
CA GLN A 349 -11.72 -8.07 -6.02
C GLN A 349 -10.43 -8.48 -6.74
N ILE A 350 -9.31 -8.57 -5.99
CA ILE A 350 -8.04 -9.07 -6.53
C ILE A 350 -8.27 -10.42 -7.20
N GLY A 351 -9.20 -11.23 -6.65
CA GLY A 351 -9.64 -12.47 -7.25
C GLY A 351 -10.17 -12.30 -8.66
N ASP A 352 -11.01 -11.29 -8.89
CA ASP A 352 -11.62 -11.06 -10.20
C ASP A 352 -10.58 -10.58 -11.22
N TYR A 353 -9.65 -9.71 -10.85
CA TYR A 353 -8.57 -9.30 -11.76
C TYR A 353 -7.67 -10.45 -12.17
N VAL A 354 -7.34 -11.34 -11.21
CA VAL A 354 -6.59 -12.55 -11.51
C VAL A 354 -7.42 -13.46 -12.40
N GLN A 355 -8.70 -13.58 -12.12
CA GLN A 355 -9.62 -14.40 -12.90
C GLN A 355 -9.78 -13.86 -14.33
N TYR A 356 -10.02 -12.55 -14.50
CA TYR A 356 -10.10 -11.94 -15.83
C TYR A 356 -8.85 -12.17 -16.67
N ALA A 357 -7.67 -12.03 -16.06
CA ALA A 357 -6.41 -12.28 -16.76
C ALA A 357 -6.20 -13.76 -17.07
N ASN A 358 -6.61 -14.68 -16.20
CA ASN A 358 -6.61 -16.12 -16.47
C ASN A 358 -7.61 -16.48 -17.56
N ASP A 359 -8.84 -15.96 -17.48
CA ASP A 359 -9.90 -16.21 -18.47
C ASP A 359 -9.45 -15.73 -19.86
N ALA A 360 -8.79 -14.57 -19.93
CA ALA A 360 -8.19 -14.07 -21.16
C ALA A 360 -7.04 -14.98 -21.66
N ALA A 361 -6.16 -15.43 -20.77
CA ALA A 361 -5.07 -16.33 -21.12
C ALA A 361 -5.57 -17.67 -21.66
N ASP A 362 -6.49 -18.29 -20.96
CA ASP A 362 -7.01 -19.62 -21.28
C ASP A 362 -7.90 -19.58 -22.53
N SER A 363 -8.80 -18.59 -22.64
CA SER A 363 -9.72 -18.47 -23.77
C SER A 363 -9.02 -18.12 -25.08
N LEU A 364 -7.99 -17.28 -25.02
CA LEU A 364 -7.26 -16.82 -26.20
C LEU A 364 -6.06 -17.69 -26.55
N ASP A 365 -5.76 -18.74 -25.78
CA ASP A 365 -4.58 -19.61 -25.96
C ASP A 365 -3.27 -18.82 -26.05
N ILE A 366 -3.08 -17.83 -25.15
CA ILE A 366 -1.90 -16.98 -25.16
C ILE A 366 -0.67 -17.79 -24.76
N GLU A 367 0.26 -17.97 -25.70
CA GLU A 367 1.49 -18.73 -25.45
C GLU A 367 2.47 -17.94 -24.57
N GLU A 368 3.19 -18.63 -23.69
CA GLU A 368 4.27 -18.04 -22.89
C GLU A 368 5.44 -17.59 -23.78
N SER A 369 6.00 -16.42 -23.52
CA SER A 369 7.22 -15.96 -24.18
C SER A 369 8.04 -15.08 -23.27
N ALA A 370 9.35 -15.28 -23.27
CA ALA A 370 10.30 -14.46 -22.54
C ALA A 370 10.73 -13.20 -23.32
N THR A 371 10.57 -13.17 -24.63
CA THR A 371 11.06 -12.10 -25.53
C THR A 371 9.94 -11.25 -26.07
N ASP A 372 8.83 -11.89 -26.48
CA ASP A 372 7.70 -11.19 -27.06
C ASP A 372 6.92 -10.44 -25.98
N ARG A 373 6.53 -9.22 -26.31
CA ARG A 373 5.73 -8.39 -25.42
C ARG A 373 4.28 -8.31 -25.88
N ILE A 374 3.38 -8.31 -24.89
CA ILE A 374 1.96 -8.09 -25.07
C ILE A 374 1.57 -6.76 -24.43
N VAL A 375 0.60 -6.06 -25.01
CA VAL A 375 0.02 -4.83 -24.45
C VAL A 375 -1.48 -4.97 -24.26
N ASN A 376 -2.03 -4.23 -23.29
CA ASN A 376 -3.47 -4.08 -23.07
C ASN A 376 -3.84 -2.60 -23.16
N PRO A 377 -4.10 -2.07 -24.37
CA PRO A 377 -4.28 -0.65 -24.61
C PRO A 377 -5.47 -0.02 -23.88
N ASP A 378 -6.56 -0.72 -23.70
CA ASP A 378 -7.76 -0.24 -23.00
C ASP A 378 -7.73 -0.44 -21.47
N ILE A 379 -6.63 -0.98 -20.95
CA ILE A 379 -6.41 -1.19 -19.50
C ILE A 379 -7.53 -2.05 -18.87
N SER A 380 -8.15 -2.94 -19.62
CA SER A 380 -9.17 -3.87 -19.12
C SER A 380 -8.61 -4.91 -18.15
N LEU A 381 -7.31 -5.18 -18.23
CA LEU A 381 -6.57 -6.03 -17.31
C LEU A 381 -5.76 -5.19 -16.30
N ASN A 382 -5.55 -5.73 -15.10
CA ASN A 382 -4.75 -5.06 -14.07
C ASN A 382 -3.29 -4.88 -14.52
N ALA A 383 -2.60 -3.87 -13.99
CA ALA A 383 -1.21 -3.56 -14.36
C ALA A 383 -0.23 -4.74 -14.26
N ASN A 384 -0.49 -5.71 -13.39
CA ASN A 384 0.37 -6.89 -13.23
C ASN A 384 -0.13 -8.12 -14.01
N TYR A 385 -1.07 -7.96 -14.94
CA TYR A 385 -1.56 -9.03 -15.79
C TYR A 385 -0.43 -9.80 -16.54
N PRO A 386 0.70 -9.17 -16.92
CA PRO A 386 1.76 -9.89 -17.62
C PRO A 386 2.36 -11.04 -16.82
N LEU A 387 2.33 -10.95 -15.48
CA LEU A 387 2.77 -12.05 -14.61
C LEU A 387 1.86 -13.28 -14.73
N ILE A 388 0.56 -13.06 -14.97
CA ILE A 388 -0.44 -14.13 -15.15
C ILE A 388 -0.31 -14.72 -16.54
N LEU A 389 -0.21 -13.87 -17.56
CA LEU A 389 -0.04 -14.28 -18.95
C LEU A 389 1.35 -14.89 -19.25
N ARG A 390 2.31 -14.76 -18.32
CA ARG A 390 3.71 -15.18 -18.48
C ARG A 390 4.34 -14.63 -19.75
N ARG A 391 4.04 -13.36 -20.04
CA ARG A 391 4.53 -12.62 -21.19
C ARG A 391 5.30 -11.38 -20.73
N GLY A 392 6.24 -10.92 -21.55
CA GLY A 392 6.82 -9.60 -21.38
C GLY A 392 5.77 -8.52 -21.60
N ALA A 393 5.81 -7.43 -20.84
CA ALA A 393 5.01 -6.22 -21.07
C ALA A 393 5.67 -5.02 -20.41
N LEU A 394 5.13 -3.84 -20.68
CA LEU A 394 5.55 -2.61 -19.99
C LEU A 394 4.73 -2.38 -18.73
N SER A 395 3.48 -2.85 -18.71
CA SER A 395 2.58 -2.69 -17.59
C SER A 395 3.11 -3.37 -16.34
N SER A 396 3.19 -2.61 -15.24
CA SER A 396 3.63 -3.12 -13.96
C SER A 396 3.24 -2.20 -12.81
N PHE A 397 3.01 -2.80 -11.64
CA PHE A 397 2.97 -2.10 -10.37
C PHE A 397 3.99 -2.72 -9.43
N THR A 398 4.94 -1.92 -8.96
CA THR A 398 5.88 -2.32 -7.92
C THR A 398 6.03 -1.21 -6.89
N ALA A 399 6.22 -1.61 -5.63
CA ALA A 399 6.37 -0.65 -4.53
C ALA A 399 7.64 0.23 -4.63
N ALA A 400 8.56 -0.10 -5.53
CA ALA A 400 9.83 0.57 -5.73
C ALA A 400 10.17 0.73 -7.22
N LEU A 401 9.17 1.09 -8.06
CA LEU A 401 9.39 1.37 -9.48
C LEU A 401 10.34 2.56 -9.65
N GLU A 402 11.35 2.39 -10.47
CA GLU A 402 12.37 3.41 -10.71
C GLU A 402 11.84 4.60 -11.52
N ASP A 403 12.24 5.81 -11.12
CA ASP A 403 11.88 7.04 -11.82
C ASP A 403 12.40 7.07 -13.26
N ASP A 404 13.58 6.51 -13.49
CA ASP A 404 14.18 6.44 -14.83
C ASP A 404 13.36 5.54 -15.75
N THR A 405 12.90 4.38 -15.27
CA THR A 405 12.02 3.48 -16.01
C THR A 405 10.71 4.16 -16.39
N GLN A 406 10.09 4.86 -15.43
CA GLN A 406 8.86 5.61 -15.68
C GLN A 406 9.09 6.77 -16.67
N SER A 407 10.21 7.48 -16.52
CA SER A 407 10.56 8.59 -17.39
C SER A 407 10.86 8.10 -18.82
N TYR A 408 11.50 6.95 -18.95
CA TYR A 408 11.74 6.27 -20.22
C TYR A 408 10.41 5.92 -20.91
N ALA A 409 9.51 5.22 -20.22
CA ALA A 409 8.21 4.84 -20.76
C ALA A 409 7.36 6.06 -21.16
N LYS A 410 7.37 7.12 -20.37
CA LYS A 410 6.67 8.37 -20.69
C LYS A 410 7.17 9.02 -21.98
N ARG A 411 8.48 8.97 -22.26
CA ARG A 411 9.05 9.50 -23.52
C ARG A 411 8.58 8.71 -24.74
N TRP A 412 8.32 7.41 -24.57
CA TRP A 412 7.71 6.56 -25.59
C TRP A 412 6.19 6.76 -25.72
N GLY A 413 5.58 7.57 -24.83
CA GLY A 413 4.16 7.89 -24.86
C GLY A 413 3.27 7.05 -23.95
N TYR A 414 3.84 6.09 -23.21
CA TYR A 414 3.08 5.24 -22.31
C TYR A 414 2.64 5.96 -21.03
N SER A 415 1.56 5.49 -20.46
CA SER A 415 0.96 6.06 -19.26
C SER A 415 1.71 5.66 -18.01
N LYS A 416 1.79 6.58 -17.06
CA LYS A 416 2.34 6.32 -15.73
C LYS A 416 1.52 7.01 -14.66
N TYR A 417 1.44 6.40 -13.49
CA TYR A 417 0.87 7.02 -12.29
C TYR A 417 1.58 6.52 -11.04
N PHE A 418 2.19 7.42 -10.27
CA PHE A 418 2.93 7.12 -9.03
C PHE A 418 3.88 5.92 -9.20
N LEU A 419 3.50 4.72 -8.76
CA LEU A 419 4.29 3.47 -8.87
C LEU A 419 3.76 2.52 -9.94
N TRP A 420 2.86 2.99 -10.81
CA TRP A 420 2.25 2.23 -11.88
C TRP A 420 2.84 2.64 -13.22
N LEU A 421 3.10 1.67 -14.05
CA LEU A 421 3.35 1.82 -15.48
C LEU A 421 2.25 1.05 -16.21
N LEU A 422 1.69 1.62 -17.26
CA LEU A 422 0.54 1.07 -17.96
C LEU A 422 0.82 1.03 -19.47
N ASP A 423 0.22 0.06 -20.13
CA ASP A 423 0.37 -0.14 -21.57
C ASP A 423 -0.48 0.80 -22.42
N SER A 424 -1.37 1.59 -21.80
CA SER A 424 -2.12 2.60 -22.53
C SER A 424 -1.20 3.70 -23.06
N GLY A 425 -1.51 4.20 -24.21
CA GLY A 425 -0.65 5.10 -24.95
C GLY A 425 0.42 4.35 -25.74
N GLY A 426 1.56 5.01 -25.95
CA GLY A 426 2.54 4.53 -26.91
C GLY A 426 2.16 4.86 -28.34
N THR A 427 3.06 4.61 -29.27
CA THR A 427 2.81 4.77 -30.70
C THR A 427 3.12 3.47 -31.41
N VAL A 428 2.70 3.33 -32.66
CA VAL A 428 3.09 2.20 -33.50
C VAL A 428 4.62 2.03 -33.55
N PHE A 429 5.37 3.14 -33.56
CA PHE A 429 6.82 3.11 -33.51
C PHE A 429 7.38 2.65 -32.18
N SER A 430 6.83 3.14 -31.05
CA SER A 430 7.25 2.68 -29.72
C SER A 430 6.96 1.20 -29.51
N ASN A 431 5.79 0.71 -29.95
CA ASN A 431 5.45 -0.70 -29.89
C ASN A 431 6.42 -1.56 -30.72
N ALA A 432 6.74 -1.13 -31.96
CA ALA A 432 7.68 -1.84 -32.81
C ALA A 432 9.10 -1.90 -32.23
N VAL A 433 9.63 -0.77 -31.74
CA VAL A 433 10.98 -0.70 -31.15
C VAL A 433 11.09 -1.51 -29.87
N LEU A 434 10.03 -1.54 -29.08
CA LEU A 434 9.96 -2.30 -27.83
C LEU A 434 9.55 -3.76 -28.03
N HIS A 435 9.49 -4.22 -29.26
CA HIS A 435 9.14 -5.61 -29.62
C HIS A 435 7.79 -6.06 -29.02
N VAL A 436 6.78 -5.21 -29.18
CA VAL A 436 5.40 -5.58 -28.86
C VAL A 436 4.83 -6.33 -30.05
N THR A 437 4.60 -7.62 -29.89
CA THR A 437 4.16 -8.51 -30.97
C THR A 437 2.64 -8.74 -30.95
N GLN A 438 2.02 -8.62 -29.77
CA GLN A 438 0.60 -8.88 -29.61
C GLN A 438 -0.07 -7.81 -28.72
N ALA A 439 -1.40 -7.70 -28.87
CA ALA A 439 -2.25 -6.91 -27.99
C ALA A 439 -3.46 -7.74 -27.56
N VAL A 440 -3.84 -7.64 -26.30
CA VAL A 440 -5.12 -8.17 -25.78
C VAL A 440 -6.02 -6.99 -25.43
N ASN A 441 -7.27 -6.99 -25.89
CA ASN A 441 -8.18 -5.86 -25.72
C ASN A 441 -9.63 -6.30 -25.72
N ILE A 442 -10.50 -5.52 -25.04
CA ILE A 442 -11.95 -5.72 -25.11
C ILE A 442 -12.52 -4.96 -26.31
N ASN A 443 -12.08 -3.71 -26.48
CA ASN A 443 -12.50 -2.90 -27.62
C ASN A 443 -11.79 -3.30 -28.90
N GLU A 444 -12.44 -3.09 -30.02
CA GLU A 444 -11.86 -3.35 -31.33
C GLU A 444 -10.66 -2.41 -31.60
N LEU A 445 -9.58 -2.97 -32.12
CA LEU A 445 -8.38 -2.23 -32.48
C LEU A 445 -8.34 -1.96 -34.00
N ASP A 446 -7.69 -0.86 -34.40
CA ASP A 446 -7.57 -0.46 -35.79
C ASP A 446 -6.85 -1.53 -36.62
N SER A 447 -7.53 -2.05 -37.64
CA SER A 447 -7.01 -3.08 -38.53
C SER A 447 -5.77 -2.67 -39.35
N ALA A 448 -5.52 -1.36 -39.49
CA ALA A 448 -4.30 -0.86 -40.09
C ALA A 448 -3.06 -1.11 -39.22
N LEU A 449 -3.22 -1.19 -37.91
CA LEU A 449 -2.14 -1.41 -36.93
C LEU A 449 -2.12 -2.82 -36.36
N TYR A 450 -3.28 -3.51 -36.34
CA TYR A 450 -3.46 -4.78 -35.66
C TYR A 450 -4.27 -5.77 -36.51
N THR A 451 -3.85 -7.01 -36.56
CA THR A 451 -4.59 -8.10 -37.20
C THR A 451 -5.20 -8.98 -36.13
N LEU A 452 -6.53 -9.14 -36.17
CA LEU A 452 -7.23 -10.02 -35.24
C LEU A 452 -6.75 -11.47 -35.44
N GLU A 453 -6.26 -12.08 -34.37
CA GLU A 453 -5.84 -13.48 -34.35
C GLU A 453 -6.97 -14.36 -33.81
N LYS A 454 -7.51 -14.02 -32.63
CA LYS A 454 -8.56 -14.78 -31.97
C LYS A 454 -9.48 -13.86 -31.18
N LYS A 455 -10.77 -14.19 -31.16
CA LYS A 455 -11.75 -13.53 -30.28
C LYS A 455 -12.54 -14.60 -29.55
N GLU A 456 -12.58 -14.49 -28.22
CA GLU A 456 -13.34 -15.38 -27.37
C GLU A 456 -13.88 -14.61 -26.16
N GLY A 457 -15.19 -14.73 -25.91
CA GLY A 457 -15.85 -13.93 -24.87
C GLY A 457 -15.72 -12.43 -25.10
N ASP A 458 -15.31 -11.71 -24.07
CA ASP A 458 -15.13 -10.25 -24.11
C ASP A 458 -13.76 -9.83 -24.65
N TYR A 459 -12.81 -10.76 -24.75
CA TYR A 459 -11.43 -10.46 -25.13
C TYR A 459 -11.11 -10.84 -26.57
N SER A 460 -10.23 -10.03 -27.16
CA SER A 460 -9.68 -10.27 -28.48
C SER A 460 -8.16 -10.21 -28.41
N LEU A 461 -7.50 -11.18 -29.05
CA LEU A 461 -6.05 -11.21 -29.26
C LEU A 461 -5.74 -10.73 -30.67
N TYR A 462 -4.81 -9.82 -30.76
CA TYR A 462 -4.34 -9.24 -32.02
C TYR A 462 -2.84 -9.40 -32.16
N ASN A 463 -2.38 -9.62 -33.39
CA ASN A 463 -0.98 -9.46 -33.77
C ASN A 463 -0.73 -8.01 -34.22
N THR A 464 0.41 -7.44 -33.84
CA THR A 464 0.80 -6.12 -34.33
C THR A 464 1.30 -6.21 -35.76
N ASN A 465 0.83 -5.30 -36.66
CA ASN A 465 1.24 -5.28 -38.06
C ASN A 465 2.65 -4.68 -38.23
N TYR A 466 3.18 -3.98 -37.22
CA TYR A 466 4.47 -3.34 -37.22
C TYR A 466 5.30 -3.87 -36.04
N ASN A 467 6.41 -4.52 -36.36
CA ASN A 467 7.28 -5.10 -35.35
C ASN A 467 8.75 -5.11 -35.81
N LEU A 468 9.65 -4.78 -34.90
CA LEU A 468 11.08 -4.93 -35.10
C LEU A 468 11.58 -6.17 -34.35
N PRO A 469 12.67 -6.81 -34.79
CA PRO A 469 13.28 -7.92 -34.06
C PRO A 469 13.60 -7.52 -32.62
N PHE A 470 13.57 -8.48 -31.69
CA PHE A 470 13.91 -8.26 -30.27
C PHE A 470 15.28 -7.58 -30.08
N GLY A 471 16.22 -7.82 -30.99
CA GLY A 471 17.52 -7.16 -31.03
C GLY A 471 17.87 -6.76 -32.47
N PHE A 472 18.31 -5.53 -32.65
CA PHE A 472 18.74 -4.99 -33.93
C PHE A 472 19.97 -4.09 -33.76
N CYS A 473 20.74 -3.93 -34.86
CA CYS A 473 21.93 -3.10 -34.84
C CYS A 473 21.59 -1.64 -35.18
N VAL A 474 22.21 -0.72 -34.46
CA VAL A 474 22.13 0.72 -34.72
C VAL A 474 23.54 1.31 -34.82
N ASP A 475 23.67 2.49 -35.38
CA ASP A 475 24.95 3.19 -35.45
C ASP A 475 25.48 3.55 -34.05
N SER A 476 26.80 3.57 -33.89
CA SER A 476 27.44 3.86 -32.58
C SER A 476 27.13 5.26 -32.05
N SER A 477 26.71 6.19 -32.90
CA SER A 477 26.25 7.52 -32.48
C SER A 477 24.98 7.48 -31.64
N PHE A 478 24.23 6.38 -31.69
CA PHE A 478 23.04 6.16 -30.85
C PHE A 478 23.34 6.33 -29.37
N SER A 479 24.48 5.85 -28.88
CA SER A 479 24.88 5.97 -27.46
C SER A 479 25.16 7.42 -27.02
N LYS A 480 25.29 8.35 -27.94
CA LYS A 480 25.57 9.78 -27.69
C LYS A 480 24.32 10.66 -27.76
N LEU A 481 23.15 10.06 -27.98
CA LEU A 481 21.91 10.82 -28.05
C LEU A 481 21.55 11.42 -26.70
N ASP A 482 21.40 12.74 -26.65
CA ASP A 482 20.81 13.42 -25.51
C ASP A 482 19.29 13.31 -25.62
N MET A 483 18.72 12.52 -24.69
CA MET A 483 17.28 12.27 -24.58
C MET A 483 16.68 12.89 -23.31
N THR A 484 17.44 13.77 -22.61
CA THR A 484 16.97 14.43 -21.41
C THR A 484 15.99 15.56 -21.76
N ASN A 485 14.94 15.69 -20.95
CA ASN A 485 13.95 16.77 -21.02
C ASN A 485 13.34 17.04 -22.42
N VAL A 486 13.18 16.00 -23.24
CA VAL A 486 12.50 16.10 -24.54
C VAL A 486 11.08 15.55 -24.43
N ASP A 487 10.17 16.12 -25.21
CA ASP A 487 8.81 15.60 -25.37
C ASP A 487 8.80 14.37 -26.31
N TRP A 488 7.65 13.69 -26.36
CA TRP A 488 7.51 12.47 -27.13
C TRP A 488 7.77 12.65 -28.63
N ILE A 489 7.35 13.78 -29.24
CA ILE A 489 7.59 14.05 -30.69
C ILE A 489 9.08 14.20 -30.96
N THR A 490 9.76 15.00 -30.17
CA THR A 490 11.20 15.20 -30.26
C THR A 490 11.97 13.89 -30.02
N TYR A 491 11.50 13.10 -29.04
CA TYR A 491 12.06 11.80 -28.72
C TYR A 491 11.96 10.83 -29.91
N HIS A 492 10.76 10.68 -30.47
CA HIS A 492 10.54 9.81 -31.64
C HIS A 492 11.39 10.22 -32.85
N ASN A 493 11.46 11.51 -33.17
CA ASN A 493 12.26 12.01 -34.27
C ASN A 493 13.76 11.74 -34.04
N ARG A 494 14.28 11.93 -32.83
CA ARG A 494 15.68 11.65 -32.52
C ARG A 494 16.00 10.15 -32.62
N MET A 495 15.10 9.33 -32.08
CA MET A 495 15.23 7.87 -32.15
C MET A 495 15.21 7.36 -33.58
N TYR A 496 14.20 7.74 -34.35
CA TYR A 496 14.07 7.33 -35.75
C TYR A 496 15.32 7.72 -36.59
N LYS A 497 15.74 8.98 -36.47
CA LYS A 497 16.94 9.47 -37.12
C LYS A 497 18.21 8.68 -36.75
N ALA A 498 18.36 8.35 -35.47
CA ALA A 498 19.53 7.61 -35.00
C ALA A 498 19.51 6.14 -35.44
N MET A 499 18.34 5.57 -35.62
CA MET A 499 18.18 4.18 -36.08
C MET A 499 18.38 4.05 -37.59
N THR A 500 17.87 5.00 -38.36
CA THR A 500 17.82 4.90 -39.83
C THR A 500 18.83 5.77 -40.58
N GLY A 501 19.38 6.80 -39.93
CA GLY A 501 20.18 7.83 -40.58
C GLY A 501 19.36 8.85 -41.38
N ASP A 502 18.03 8.68 -41.49
CA ASP A 502 17.16 9.59 -42.21
C ASP A 502 17.09 10.96 -41.50
N LYS A 503 17.27 12.03 -42.25
CA LYS A 503 17.28 13.40 -41.73
C LYS A 503 15.90 14.08 -41.79
N GLU A 504 14.95 13.50 -42.50
CA GLU A 504 13.61 14.03 -42.61
C GLU A 504 12.79 13.79 -41.33
N THR A 505 11.81 14.65 -41.15
CA THR A 505 10.92 14.55 -39.99
C THR A 505 10.07 13.26 -40.02
N PHE A 506 10.11 12.50 -38.96
CA PHE A 506 9.32 11.28 -38.81
C PHE A 506 7.95 11.55 -38.18
N VAL A 507 7.92 12.39 -37.13
CA VAL A 507 6.69 12.86 -36.49
C VAL A 507 6.61 14.37 -36.65
N THR A 508 5.64 14.86 -37.41
CA THR A 508 5.39 16.29 -37.61
C THR A 508 4.52 16.84 -36.51
N ARG A 509 5.00 17.89 -35.83
CA ARG A 509 4.21 18.57 -34.79
C ARG A 509 3.19 19.51 -35.42
N ILE A 510 1.93 19.39 -34.98
CA ILE A 510 0.82 20.24 -35.43
C ILE A 510 0.44 21.23 -34.34
N TYR A 511 0.20 22.46 -34.74
CA TYR A 511 -0.35 23.55 -33.90
C TYR A 511 -1.70 23.99 -34.50
N PRO A 512 -2.79 23.21 -34.21
CA PRO A 512 -4.08 23.51 -34.80
C PRO A 512 -4.64 24.77 -34.20
N GLN A 513 -5.34 25.57 -35.02
CA GLN A 513 -6.21 26.62 -34.49
C GLN A 513 -7.47 25.94 -33.96
N ALA A 514 -7.71 26.10 -32.65
CA ALA A 514 -8.86 25.51 -31.99
C ALA A 514 -9.94 26.56 -31.77
N GLU A 515 -11.15 26.28 -32.22
CA GLU A 515 -12.35 27.01 -31.84
C GLU A 515 -12.88 26.52 -30.52
N THR A 516 -13.37 27.43 -29.67
CA THR A 516 -13.85 27.10 -28.35
C THR A 516 -15.29 27.54 -28.19
N ALA A 517 -16.19 26.63 -27.85
CA ALA A 517 -17.60 26.89 -27.56
C ALA A 517 -18.02 26.21 -26.26
N GLY A 518 -18.23 27.01 -25.20
CA GLY A 518 -18.56 26.47 -23.88
C GLY A 518 -17.44 25.61 -23.29
N ASN A 519 -17.66 24.32 -23.17
CA ASN A 519 -16.70 23.32 -22.68
C ASN A 519 -16.13 22.46 -23.82
N ILE A 520 -16.31 22.87 -25.07
CA ILE A 520 -15.89 22.13 -26.26
C ILE A 520 -14.74 22.87 -26.94
N LYS A 521 -13.70 22.13 -27.32
CA LYS A 521 -12.67 22.54 -28.27
C LYS A 521 -12.85 21.75 -29.56
N SER A 522 -12.92 22.45 -30.69
CA SER A 522 -12.98 21.86 -32.02
C SER A 522 -11.82 22.36 -32.89
N MET A 523 -11.26 21.49 -33.71
CA MET A 523 -10.15 21.82 -34.61
C MET A 523 -10.18 20.92 -35.83
N THR A 524 -9.63 21.43 -36.93
CA THR A 524 -9.44 20.66 -38.16
C THR A 524 -7.93 20.54 -38.45
N ILE A 525 -7.49 19.35 -38.81
CA ILE A 525 -6.11 19.04 -39.15
C ILE A 525 -6.09 18.57 -40.58
N ASN A 526 -5.34 19.25 -41.45
CA ASN A 526 -5.08 18.80 -42.79
C ASN A 526 -3.96 17.75 -42.78
N VAL A 527 -4.22 16.56 -43.30
CA VAL A 527 -3.29 15.44 -43.40
C VAL A 527 -2.98 15.19 -44.87
N GLY A 528 -1.80 15.60 -45.33
CA GLY A 528 -1.43 15.51 -46.77
C GLY A 528 -0.73 14.20 -47.14
N SER A 529 -0.14 13.47 -46.20
CA SER A 529 0.49 12.15 -46.48
C SER A 529 -0.02 11.14 -45.47
N ARG A 530 -0.02 9.87 -45.78
CA ARG A 530 -0.48 8.79 -44.90
C ARG A 530 0.19 8.86 -43.53
N SER A 531 -0.55 9.29 -42.52
CA SER A 531 -0.05 9.57 -41.19
C SER A 531 -0.98 9.06 -40.08
N ALA A 532 -0.38 8.51 -39.04
CA ALA A 532 -1.09 8.20 -37.79
C ALA A 532 -1.11 9.45 -36.90
N ILE A 533 -2.31 9.84 -36.45
CA ILE A 533 -2.48 10.99 -35.56
C ILE A 533 -2.41 10.53 -34.11
N TYR A 534 -1.51 11.16 -33.35
CA TYR A 534 -1.42 10.98 -31.91
C TYR A 534 -1.58 12.31 -31.20
N MET A 535 -2.38 12.32 -30.13
CA MET A 535 -2.65 13.50 -29.33
C MET A 535 -2.33 13.24 -27.85
N ASN A 536 -1.61 14.18 -27.25
CA ASN A 536 -1.44 14.21 -25.80
C ASN A 536 -2.13 15.46 -25.24
N ILE A 537 -2.90 15.28 -24.16
CA ILE A 537 -3.54 16.36 -23.42
C ILE A 537 -2.92 16.41 -22.04
N ALA A 538 -2.12 17.44 -21.76
CA ALA A 538 -1.40 17.61 -20.51
C ALA A 538 -2.00 18.72 -19.63
N ASP A 539 -1.60 18.76 -18.37
CA ASP A 539 -1.95 19.77 -17.38
C ASP A 539 -3.47 19.91 -17.06
N VAL A 540 -4.25 18.87 -17.28
CA VAL A 540 -5.60 18.78 -16.70
C VAL A 540 -5.43 18.54 -15.20
N LYS A 541 -5.09 19.59 -14.45
CA LYS A 541 -4.84 19.49 -13.01
C LYS A 541 -6.12 19.15 -12.26
N LYS A 542 -5.99 18.19 -11.31
CA LYS A 542 -6.97 18.04 -10.23
C LYS A 542 -7.26 19.39 -9.61
N PRO A 543 -8.54 19.76 -9.40
CA PRO A 543 -8.83 20.82 -8.46
C PRO A 543 -8.36 20.35 -7.08
N ASN A 544 -7.61 21.18 -6.40
CA ASN A 544 -7.03 21.02 -5.07
C ASN A 544 -7.27 19.68 -4.41
N ALA A 545 -6.20 19.03 -3.99
CA ALA A 545 -6.18 17.71 -3.34
C ALA A 545 -6.97 17.70 -2.01
N ASP A 546 -8.26 17.96 -2.08
CA ASP A 546 -9.16 17.55 -1.01
C ASP A 546 -9.26 16.03 -1.10
N ALA A 547 -8.86 15.39 -0.02
CA ALA A 547 -8.72 13.98 0.16
C ALA A 547 -9.99 13.12 -0.11
N ASN A 548 -11.08 13.74 -0.49
CA ASN A 548 -12.37 13.12 -0.80
C ASN A 548 -12.71 13.09 -2.30
N ALA A 549 -11.79 13.40 -3.19
CA ALA A 549 -12.00 13.26 -4.64
C ALA A 549 -11.86 11.78 -5.07
N SER A 550 -12.71 10.93 -4.53
CA SER A 550 -12.84 9.52 -4.95
C SER A 550 -13.62 9.35 -6.27
N LYS A 551 -14.01 10.42 -6.93
CA LYS A 551 -14.71 10.41 -8.23
C LYS A 551 -14.05 11.42 -9.15
N LEU A 552 -13.00 11.00 -9.84
CA LEU A 552 -12.63 11.62 -11.09
C LEU A 552 -13.40 10.88 -12.18
N GLU A 553 -14.54 11.37 -12.52
CA GLU A 553 -15.22 11.05 -13.76
C GLU A 553 -14.28 11.40 -14.91
N SER A 554 -14.30 10.61 -15.99
CA SER A 554 -13.56 10.93 -17.20
C SER A 554 -13.81 12.40 -17.54
N SER A 555 -12.80 13.23 -17.46
CA SER A 555 -12.99 14.67 -17.56
C SER A 555 -13.01 15.17 -19.00
N ILE A 556 -12.81 14.25 -19.96
CA ILE A 556 -12.81 14.56 -21.40
C ILE A 556 -13.41 13.43 -22.22
N HIS A 557 -14.09 13.83 -23.31
CA HIS A 557 -14.55 12.95 -24.38
C HIS A 557 -13.97 13.44 -25.70
N VAL A 558 -13.38 12.52 -26.48
CA VAL A 558 -12.71 12.85 -27.72
C VAL A 558 -13.48 12.24 -28.89
N TYR A 559 -13.69 13.03 -29.93
CA TYR A 559 -14.35 12.59 -31.16
C TYR A 559 -13.47 12.93 -32.36
N VAL A 560 -13.38 12.04 -33.32
CA VAL A 560 -12.68 12.22 -34.59
C VAL A 560 -13.68 11.97 -35.73
N ASN A 561 -13.86 12.96 -36.58
CA ASN A 561 -14.85 12.93 -37.66
C ASN A 561 -16.29 12.56 -37.17
N GLY A 562 -16.60 12.90 -35.92
CA GLY A 562 -17.89 12.62 -35.27
C GLY A 562 -17.95 11.27 -34.52
N GLU A 563 -16.98 10.41 -34.67
CA GLU A 563 -16.90 9.12 -33.98
C GLU A 563 -16.14 9.26 -32.65
N ALA A 564 -16.63 8.60 -31.60
CA ALA A 564 -16.01 8.65 -30.27
C ALA A 564 -14.73 7.81 -30.23
N VAL A 565 -13.66 8.40 -29.69
CA VAL A 565 -12.39 7.68 -29.43
C VAL A 565 -12.40 7.17 -27.99
N VAL A 566 -12.06 5.91 -27.80
CA VAL A 566 -11.88 5.33 -26.47
C VAL A 566 -10.69 5.99 -25.77
N VAL A 567 -10.98 6.65 -24.64
CA VAL A 567 -9.96 7.22 -23.78
C VAL A 567 -9.75 6.23 -22.62
N PRO A 568 -8.63 5.49 -22.60
CA PRO A 568 -8.39 4.48 -21.57
C PRO A 568 -8.32 5.12 -20.19
N THR A 569 -9.10 4.59 -19.24
CA THR A 569 -9.08 5.01 -17.85
C THR A 569 -9.09 3.79 -16.95
N LEU A 570 -8.23 3.75 -15.95
CA LEU A 570 -8.29 2.70 -14.91
C LEU A 570 -9.54 2.79 -14.02
N GLY A 571 -10.34 3.85 -14.19
CA GLY A 571 -11.49 4.14 -13.34
C GLY A 571 -12.71 3.26 -13.55
N ASP A 572 -12.84 2.63 -14.70
CA ASP A 572 -14.06 1.87 -15.03
C ASP A 572 -14.16 0.55 -14.30
N VAL A 573 -13.04 0.00 -13.84
CA VAL A 573 -13.05 -1.29 -13.16
C VAL A 573 -13.61 -1.22 -11.75
N ASN A 574 -13.61 -0.05 -11.08
CA ASN A 574 -14.11 0.07 -9.70
C ASN A 574 -14.62 1.45 -9.27
N ASN A 575 -15.02 2.32 -10.16
CA ASN A 575 -15.47 3.70 -9.79
C ASN A 575 -14.45 4.50 -8.97
N THR A 576 -13.23 4.04 -8.85
CA THR A 576 -12.14 4.69 -8.15
C THR A 576 -11.22 5.34 -9.16
N ALA A 577 -11.54 6.54 -9.48
CA ALA A 577 -10.82 7.40 -10.40
C ALA A 577 -9.39 7.74 -9.91
N TYR A 578 -8.55 6.75 -9.75
CA TYR A 578 -7.16 6.97 -9.40
C TYR A 578 -6.30 7.42 -10.59
N PHE A 579 -6.80 7.38 -11.83
CA PHE A 579 -5.92 7.38 -13.01
C PHE A 579 -6.38 8.26 -14.16
N THR A 580 -7.09 9.32 -13.91
CA THR A 580 -7.30 10.36 -14.91
C THR A 580 -6.14 11.35 -14.97
N ASP A 581 -4.91 10.86 -14.90
CA ASP A 581 -3.77 11.70 -15.22
C ASP A 581 -3.50 11.62 -16.72
N TYR A 582 -4.39 12.23 -17.51
CA TYR A 582 -4.27 12.38 -18.96
C TYR A 582 -2.95 13.02 -19.39
N ASN A 583 -2.18 13.52 -18.45
CA ASN A 583 -0.86 14.07 -18.69
C ASN A 583 0.14 13.03 -19.23
N ASN A 584 -0.20 11.76 -19.18
CA ASN A 584 0.72 10.68 -19.49
C ASN A 584 0.30 9.82 -20.68
N ASN A 585 -0.92 10.00 -21.23
CA ASN A 585 -1.42 9.17 -22.32
C ASN A 585 -1.25 9.86 -23.67
N LEU A 586 -0.72 9.10 -24.63
CA LEU A 586 -0.94 9.40 -26.02
C LEU A 586 -2.23 8.71 -26.49
N LEU A 587 -3.15 9.49 -27.04
CA LEU A 587 -4.34 8.97 -27.68
C LEU A 587 -4.05 8.77 -29.16
N TYR A 588 -4.29 7.57 -29.65
CA TYR A 588 -4.30 7.27 -31.07
C TYR A 588 -5.66 7.71 -31.64
N LEU A 589 -5.64 8.48 -32.73
CA LEU A 589 -6.86 9.08 -33.32
C LEU A 589 -7.22 8.50 -34.69
N GLY A 590 -6.37 7.64 -35.24
CA GLY A 590 -6.58 7.01 -36.55
C GLY A 590 -5.43 7.29 -37.53
N ILE A 591 -5.47 6.62 -38.70
CA ILE A 591 -4.59 6.85 -39.83
C ILE A 591 -5.40 7.52 -40.94
N PHE A 592 -4.88 8.62 -41.46
CA PHE A 592 -5.54 9.45 -42.47
C PHE A 592 -4.56 9.80 -43.59
N GLU A 593 -5.10 10.09 -44.77
CA GLU A 593 -4.32 10.43 -45.97
C GLU A 593 -5.15 11.37 -46.86
N ASP A 594 -4.52 12.49 -47.30
CA ASP A 594 -5.10 13.48 -48.22
C ASP A 594 -6.51 13.98 -47.82
N GLU A 595 -6.75 14.17 -46.50
CA GLU A 595 -8.04 14.60 -45.98
C GLU A 595 -7.93 15.57 -44.78
N ASP A 596 -9.04 16.28 -44.53
CA ASP A 596 -9.23 17.16 -43.38
C ASP A 596 -9.91 16.38 -42.23
N VAL A 597 -9.20 16.22 -41.14
CA VAL A 597 -9.65 15.46 -39.96
C VAL A 597 -10.21 16.44 -38.93
N GLN A 598 -11.46 16.23 -38.55
CA GLN A 598 -12.13 17.02 -37.51
C GLN A 598 -11.94 16.36 -36.14
N ILE A 599 -11.36 17.10 -35.18
CA ILE A 599 -11.21 16.64 -33.80
C ILE A 599 -12.04 17.53 -32.89
N LYS A 600 -12.90 16.90 -32.09
CA LYS A 600 -13.72 17.55 -31.06
C LYS A 600 -13.34 16.98 -29.69
N ILE A 601 -13.12 17.86 -28.71
CA ILE A 601 -12.84 17.49 -27.33
C ILE A 601 -13.88 18.18 -26.46
N GLU A 602 -14.68 17.39 -25.76
CA GLU A 602 -15.62 17.84 -24.73
C GLU A 602 -14.99 17.68 -23.36
N TYR A 603 -15.04 18.72 -22.55
CA TYR A 603 -14.57 18.71 -21.16
C TYR A 603 -15.77 18.74 -20.21
N ASP A 604 -15.79 17.92 -19.18
CA ASP A 604 -16.88 17.94 -18.18
C ASP A 604 -17.02 19.32 -17.50
N LYS A 605 -15.92 20.05 -17.39
CA LYS A 605 -15.91 21.41 -16.81
C LYS A 605 -15.05 22.38 -17.60
N PRO A 606 -15.53 23.61 -17.88
CA PRO A 606 -14.76 24.61 -18.64
C PRO A 606 -13.38 24.91 -18.07
N LYS A 607 -13.21 24.81 -16.75
CA LYS A 607 -11.92 25.06 -16.10
C LYS A 607 -10.84 24.04 -16.50
N TYR A 608 -11.20 22.80 -16.81
CA TYR A 608 -10.25 21.79 -17.27
C TYR A 608 -9.73 22.11 -18.66
N MET A 609 -10.61 22.62 -19.53
CA MET A 609 -10.25 23.08 -20.85
C MET A 609 -9.20 24.20 -20.83
N ASN A 610 -9.39 25.20 -19.96
CA ASN A 610 -8.50 26.36 -19.87
C ASN A 610 -7.12 26.04 -19.31
N GLN A 611 -7.00 24.94 -18.57
CA GLN A 611 -5.73 24.49 -17.97
C GLN A 611 -4.98 23.47 -18.84
N SER A 612 -5.67 22.83 -19.80
CA SER A 612 -5.10 21.75 -20.59
C SER A 612 -4.15 22.27 -21.68
N LYS A 613 -3.00 21.61 -21.81
CA LYS A 613 -2.08 21.78 -22.92
C LYS A 613 -2.20 20.58 -23.84
N MET A 614 -2.33 20.86 -25.11
CA MET A 614 -2.49 19.83 -26.14
C MET A 614 -1.28 19.81 -27.05
N THR A 615 -0.84 18.61 -27.38
CA THR A 615 0.23 18.38 -28.35
C THR A 615 -0.23 17.30 -29.32
N ILE A 616 -0.20 17.62 -30.62
CA ILE A 616 -0.59 16.69 -31.69
C ILE A 616 0.62 16.43 -32.58
N GLY A 617 0.80 15.17 -32.96
CA GLY A 617 1.82 14.73 -33.87
C GLY A 617 1.26 13.84 -34.98
N LEU A 618 1.72 14.07 -36.21
CA LEU A 618 1.46 13.21 -37.36
C LEU A 618 2.68 12.31 -37.56
N LEU A 619 2.54 11.02 -37.29
CA LEU A 619 3.58 10.02 -37.50
C LEU A 619 3.46 9.50 -38.93
N ASN A 620 4.52 9.66 -39.75
CA ASN A 620 4.54 9.26 -41.14
C ASN A 620 4.54 7.73 -41.29
N MET A 621 3.46 7.17 -41.84
CA MET A 621 3.29 5.73 -41.99
C MET A 621 4.10 5.12 -43.15
N GLU A 622 4.42 5.89 -44.22
CA GLU A 622 5.29 5.40 -45.27
C GLU A 622 6.73 5.15 -44.77
N LYS A 623 7.18 6.00 -43.81
CA LYS A 623 8.46 5.78 -43.14
C LYS A 623 8.42 4.63 -42.18
N MET A 624 7.26 4.39 -41.57
CA MET A 624 7.04 3.24 -40.71
C MET A 624 7.04 1.93 -41.51
N ASP A 625 6.40 1.91 -42.68
CA ASP A 625 6.40 0.77 -43.62
C ASP A 625 7.80 0.40 -44.10
N LYS A 626 8.72 1.39 -44.24
CA LYS A 626 10.12 1.15 -44.62
C LYS A 626 10.99 0.65 -43.48
N LEU A 627 10.59 0.92 -42.25
CA LEU A 627 11.34 0.54 -41.04
C LEU A 627 11.05 -0.92 -40.64
N CYS A 628 9.81 -1.35 -40.73
CA CYS A 628 9.33 -2.69 -40.42
C CYS A 628 9.07 -3.53 -41.67
#